data_159f4232686ecfdd2c4c8500d0f79aad
#
_entry.id   159f4232686ecfdd2c4c8500d0f79aad
#
_cell.length_a   1.000
_cell.length_b   1.000
_cell.length_c   1.000
_cell.angle_alpha   90.00
_cell.angle_beta   90.00
_cell.angle_gamma   90.00
#
_symmetry.space_group_name_H-M   'P 1'
#
loop_
_entity.id
_entity.type
_entity.pdbx_description
1 polymer ?
#
loop_
_entity_poly.entity_id
_entity_poly.type
_entity_poly.pdbx_seq_one_letter_code
_entity_poly.pdbx_strand_id
1 'polypeptide(L)'
;MSKTADTARPSIAWIGLGIMGSPMSENLIKAGYAVTGYTLEQEKLDRLTAAGGTAAASIAEAVREADIVITMVPASPQVEAIAYGPDGVLAHAKRGALLIDMSSITPQTSIDLAKAAEEKGVRVLDAPVSGGEAGAVEAVLSIMVGGGQADFDEARPVFEALGKTIVLCGPHGSGQTVKAANQLIVAVNIQACAEAVVFLEKSGVDLGAALDVLGGGLAGSTVLARKKDNFLRRDFAPGFRIDLHHKDMGIVTDAARTVGAALPVGSAVAQLVASLRAQGDGGLDHSALLRGVERLSGGQV
;
A
#
# COMPACT_ATOMS: atom_id res chain seq x y z
N MET A 1 -35.85 26.33 -6.96
CA MET A 1 -34.53 25.99 -7.48
C MET A 1 -33.51 26.41 -6.43
N SER A 2 -33.16 25.49 -5.54
CA SER A 2 -32.12 25.72 -4.52
C SER A 2 -30.78 25.67 -5.22
N LYS A 3 -30.02 26.78 -5.22
CA LYS A 3 -28.61 26.77 -5.56
C LYS A 3 -27.90 25.93 -4.50
N THR A 4 -27.53 24.70 -4.85
CA THR A 4 -26.50 23.98 -4.08
C THR A 4 -25.28 24.90 -4.07
N ALA A 5 -24.87 25.33 -2.87
CA ALA A 5 -23.61 26.03 -2.69
C ALA A 5 -22.52 25.11 -3.27
N ASP A 6 -21.79 25.64 -4.23
CA ASP A 6 -20.57 25.04 -4.77
C ASP A 6 -19.54 25.12 -3.63
N THR A 7 -19.59 24.15 -2.73
CA THR A 7 -18.57 24.03 -1.70
C THR A 7 -17.29 23.60 -2.40
N ALA A 8 -16.33 24.52 -2.45
CA ALA A 8 -15.01 24.26 -3.01
C ALA A 8 -14.46 22.96 -2.41
N ARG A 9 -13.92 22.08 -3.27
CA ARG A 9 -13.30 20.83 -2.82
C ARG A 9 -12.15 21.14 -1.87
N PRO A 10 -11.89 20.28 -0.86
CA PRO A 10 -10.77 20.48 0.05
C PRO A 10 -9.44 20.48 -0.70
N SER A 11 -8.52 21.33 -0.29
CA SER A 11 -7.14 21.35 -0.76
C SER A 11 -6.35 20.17 -0.18
N ILE A 12 -5.51 19.54 -1.00
CA ILE A 12 -4.78 18.33 -0.61
C ILE A 12 -3.27 18.59 -0.68
N ALA A 13 -2.56 18.32 0.44
CA ALA A 13 -1.12 18.11 0.43
C ALA A 13 -0.82 16.62 0.24
N TRP A 14 0.04 16.27 -0.71
CA TRP A 14 0.46 14.91 -0.97
C TRP A 14 1.94 14.71 -0.71
N ILE A 15 2.31 13.86 0.25
CA ILE A 15 3.69 13.61 0.64
C ILE A 15 4.09 12.21 0.22
N GLY A 16 5.05 12.11 -0.70
CA GLY A 16 5.56 10.85 -1.23
C GLY A 16 4.95 10.50 -2.59
N LEU A 17 5.67 10.84 -3.66
CA LEU A 17 5.31 10.60 -5.06
C LEU A 17 6.03 9.38 -5.64
N GLY A 18 6.05 8.27 -4.88
CA GLY A 18 6.58 6.98 -5.33
C GLY A 18 5.71 6.30 -6.39
N ILE A 19 5.98 5.02 -6.65
CA ILE A 19 5.26 4.18 -7.63
C ILE A 19 3.73 4.16 -7.40
N MET A 20 3.29 4.26 -6.15
CA MET A 20 1.89 4.35 -5.78
C MET A 20 1.41 5.80 -5.72
N GLY A 21 2.19 6.68 -5.06
CA GLY A 21 1.78 8.06 -4.79
C GLY A 21 1.62 8.92 -6.03
N SER A 22 2.45 8.73 -7.06
CA SER A 22 2.32 9.48 -8.31
C SER A 22 0.97 9.24 -9.00
N PRO A 23 0.57 8.00 -9.36
CA PRO A 23 -0.72 7.80 -10.01
C PRO A 23 -1.91 8.14 -9.11
N MET A 24 -1.81 7.94 -7.78
CA MET A 24 -2.88 8.30 -6.86
C MET A 24 -3.09 9.83 -6.80
N SER A 25 -2.01 10.62 -6.70
CA SER A 25 -2.12 12.08 -6.72
C SER A 25 -2.65 12.60 -8.04
N GLU A 26 -2.25 12.02 -9.18
CA GLU A 26 -2.78 12.34 -10.50
C GLU A 26 -4.28 12.06 -10.61
N ASN A 27 -4.77 10.97 -10.01
CA ASN A 27 -6.20 10.66 -10.02
C ASN A 27 -7.00 11.68 -9.21
N LEU A 28 -6.47 12.20 -8.11
CA LEU A 28 -7.10 13.31 -7.38
C LEU A 28 -7.14 14.60 -8.18
N ILE A 29 -6.07 14.93 -8.91
CA ILE A 29 -6.04 16.08 -9.82
C ILE A 29 -7.10 15.92 -10.91
N LYS A 30 -7.17 14.74 -11.56
CA LYS A 30 -8.20 14.42 -12.56
C LYS A 30 -9.62 14.50 -12.00
N ALA A 31 -9.79 14.15 -10.71
CA ALA A 31 -11.05 14.32 -10.01
C ALA A 31 -11.35 15.78 -9.61
N GLY A 32 -10.46 16.73 -9.90
CA GLY A 32 -10.67 18.16 -9.69
C GLY A 32 -10.26 18.67 -8.32
N TYR A 33 -9.40 17.95 -7.58
CA TYR A 33 -8.79 18.45 -6.35
C TYR A 33 -7.56 19.31 -6.64
N ALA A 34 -7.36 20.36 -5.87
CA ALA A 34 -6.10 21.10 -5.84
C ALA A 34 -5.09 20.28 -5.02
N VAL A 35 -4.05 19.77 -5.69
CA VAL A 35 -3.04 18.91 -5.06
C VAL A 35 -1.69 19.64 -5.06
N THR A 36 -1.12 19.83 -3.86
CA THR A 36 0.25 20.31 -3.66
C THR A 36 1.12 19.13 -3.18
N GLY A 37 2.12 18.77 -3.94
CA GLY A 37 2.93 17.58 -3.66
C GLY A 37 4.35 17.88 -3.22
N TYR A 38 4.88 16.99 -2.36
CA TYR A 38 6.29 16.99 -1.97
C TYR A 38 6.90 15.58 -2.05
N THR A 39 8.10 15.53 -2.59
CA THR A 39 8.98 14.35 -2.60
C THR A 39 10.43 14.80 -2.74
N LEU A 40 11.37 13.88 -2.48
CA LEU A 40 12.81 14.17 -2.61
C LEU A 40 13.31 14.14 -4.06
N GLU A 41 12.53 13.62 -4.99
CA GLU A 41 12.93 13.39 -6.38
C GLU A 41 12.27 14.43 -7.30
N GLN A 42 13.08 15.32 -7.89
CA GLN A 42 12.61 16.42 -8.74
C GLN A 42 11.77 15.95 -9.94
N GLU A 43 12.19 14.88 -10.62
CA GLU A 43 11.46 14.30 -11.76
C GLU A 43 9.99 13.98 -11.41
N LYS A 44 9.74 13.54 -10.19
CA LYS A 44 8.37 13.23 -9.73
C LYS A 44 7.56 14.48 -9.43
N LEU A 45 8.20 15.55 -8.97
CA LEU A 45 7.56 16.87 -8.83
C LEU A 45 7.20 17.45 -10.20
N ASP A 46 8.10 17.32 -11.18
CA ASP A 46 7.85 17.75 -12.56
C ASP A 46 6.67 16.98 -13.18
N ARG A 47 6.58 15.68 -12.92
CA ARG A 47 5.43 14.85 -13.34
C ARG A 47 4.12 15.31 -12.70
N LEU A 48 4.12 15.59 -11.39
CA LEU A 48 2.94 16.12 -10.70
C LEU A 48 2.49 17.45 -11.31
N THR A 49 3.44 18.35 -11.56
CA THR A 49 3.17 19.66 -12.16
C THR A 49 2.62 19.54 -13.57
N ALA A 50 3.16 18.63 -14.38
CA ALA A 50 2.64 18.33 -15.72
C ALA A 50 1.20 17.79 -15.68
N ALA A 51 0.82 17.11 -14.60
CA ALA A 51 -0.55 16.63 -14.38
C ALA A 51 -1.51 17.73 -13.87
N GLY A 52 -1.03 18.94 -13.58
CA GLY A 52 -1.82 20.07 -13.08
C GLY A 52 -1.75 20.28 -11.56
N GLY A 53 -0.88 19.57 -10.86
CA GLY A 53 -0.59 19.81 -9.45
C GLY A 53 0.42 20.92 -9.21
N THR A 54 0.68 21.22 -7.96
CA THR A 54 1.68 22.20 -7.51
C THR A 54 2.82 21.49 -6.79
N ALA A 55 4.07 21.81 -7.12
CA ALA A 55 5.23 21.31 -6.39
C ALA A 55 5.54 22.23 -5.20
N ALA A 56 5.77 21.64 -4.02
CA ALA A 56 6.24 22.35 -2.83
C ALA A 56 7.74 22.09 -2.62
N ALA A 57 8.44 23.07 -2.07
CA ALA A 57 9.86 22.96 -1.75
C ALA A 57 10.13 22.25 -0.42
N SER A 58 9.10 22.10 0.44
CA SER A 58 9.19 21.40 1.72
C SER A 58 7.85 20.81 2.16
N ILE A 59 7.88 19.91 3.15
CA ILE A 59 6.66 19.39 3.80
C ILE A 59 5.88 20.56 4.43
N ALA A 60 6.58 21.43 5.17
CA ALA A 60 5.98 22.59 5.81
C ALA A 60 5.22 23.50 4.82
N GLU A 61 5.77 23.73 3.64
CA GLU A 61 5.10 24.49 2.59
C GLU A 61 3.87 23.76 2.05
N ALA A 62 3.98 22.46 1.78
CA ALA A 62 2.89 21.66 1.23
C ALA A 62 1.67 21.64 2.16
N VAL A 63 1.89 21.52 3.49
CA VAL A 63 0.81 21.21 4.44
C VAL A 63 0.15 22.43 5.07
N ARG A 64 0.78 23.61 5.00
CA ARG A 64 0.37 24.80 5.78
C ARG A 64 -1.08 25.21 5.55
N GLU A 65 -1.54 25.20 4.31
CA GLU A 65 -2.89 25.62 3.94
C GLU A 65 -3.80 24.44 3.54
N ALA A 66 -3.29 23.21 3.63
CA ALA A 66 -4.03 22.04 3.20
C ALA A 66 -5.16 21.68 4.19
N ASP A 67 -6.32 21.34 3.65
CA ASP A 67 -7.45 20.77 4.41
C ASP A 67 -7.19 19.31 4.73
N ILE A 68 -6.61 18.58 3.77
CA ILE A 68 -6.27 17.17 3.87
C ILE A 68 -4.79 17.00 3.55
N VAL A 69 -4.08 16.26 4.38
CA VAL A 69 -2.70 15.85 4.14
C VAL A 69 -2.68 14.34 3.91
N ILE A 70 -2.09 13.89 2.81
CA ILE A 70 -1.96 12.46 2.49
C ILE A 70 -0.48 12.07 2.47
N THR A 71 -0.14 11.01 3.20
CA THR A 71 1.20 10.41 3.16
C THR A 71 1.17 9.06 2.46
N MET A 72 2.12 8.81 1.54
CA MET A 72 2.28 7.54 0.84
C MET A 72 3.77 7.22 0.67
N VAL A 73 4.36 6.66 1.72
CA VAL A 73 5.80 6.43 1.86
C VAL A 73 6.11 4.99 2.28
N PRO A 74 7.37 4.52 2.17
CA PRO A 74 7.68 3.09 2.27
C PRO A 74 7.37 2.42 3.62
N ALA A 75 7.58 3.08 4.79
CA ALA A 75 7.55 2.42 6.08
C ALA A 75 7.33 3.38 7.26
N SER A 76 7.13 2.84 8.48
CA SER A 76 6.92 3.59 9.72
C SER A 76 7.97 4.68 9.97
N PRO A 77 9.28 4.45 9.84
CA PRO A 77 10.26 5.50 10.10
C PRO A 77 10.11 6.73 9.20
N GLN A 78 9.70 6.56 7.94
CA GLN A 78 9.46 7.69 7.05
C GLN A 78 8.17 8.45 7.43
N VAL A 79 7.10 7.73 7.81
CA VAL A 79 5.87 8.39 8.31
C VAL A 79 6.17 9.18 9.58
N GLU A 80 6.92 8.60 10.52
CA GLU A 80 7.31 9.27 11.76
C GLU A 80 8.17 10.53 11.49
N ALA A 81 9.16 10.43 10.60
CA ALA A 81 10.00 11.57 10.23
C ALA A 81 9.18 12.70 9.57
N ILE A 82 8.21 12.36 8.71
CA ILE A 82 7.30 13.29 8.05
C ILE A 82 6.34 13.91 9.07
N ALA A 83 5.84 13.14 10.02
CA ALA A 83 4.87 13.62 11.00
C ALA A 83 5.51 14.48 12.08
N TYR A 84 6.60 14.00 12.70
CA TYR A 84 7.19 14.57 13.93
C TYR A 84 8.38 15.49 13.70
N GLY A 85 8.94 15.53 12.50
CA GLY A 85 10.10 16.36 12.19
C GLY A 85 9.83 17.86 12.43
N PRO A 86 10.88 18.68 12.57
CA PRO A 86 10.72 20.12 12.79
C PRO A 86 9.99 20.82 11.65
N ASP A 87 10.13 20.34 10.42
CA ASP A 87 9.40 20.76 9.23
C ASP A 87 8.22 19.82 8.90
N GLY A 88 7.82 19.00 9.86
CA GLY A 88 6.84 17.94 9.68
C GLY A 88 5.39 18.41 9.74
N VAL A 89 4.48 17.48 9.44
CA VAL A 89 3.05 17.73 9.34
C VAL A 89 2.49 18.30 10.65
N LEU A 90 2.82 17.70 11.80
CA LEU A 90 2.24 18.10 13.09
C LEU A 90 2.74 19.47 13.60
N ALA A 91 3.85 19.98 13.03
CA ALA A 91 4.36 21.30 13.36
C ALA A 91 3.70 22.41 12.50
N HIS A 92 3.25 22.10 11.29
CA HIS A 92 2.88 23.09 10.29
C HIS A 92 1.46 22.96 9.72
N ALA A 93 0.78 21.79 9.85
CA ALA A 93 -0.59 21.63 9.43
C ALA A 93 -1.53 22.53 10.25
N LYS A 94 -2.54 23.11 9.60
CA LYS A 94 -3.54 23.92 10.29
C LYS A 94 -4.39 23.07 11.24
N ARG A 95 -4.87 23.69 12.31
CA ARG A 95 -5.80 23.01 13.22
C ARG A 95 -7.07 22.58 12.47
N GLY A 96 -7.52 21.35 12.73
CA GLY A 96 -8.65 20.76 12.04
C GLY A 96 -8.30 20.11 10.71
N ALA A 97 -7.06 20.19 10.21
CA ALA A 97 -6.64 19.42 9.04
C ALA A 97 -6.79 17.91 9.30
N LEU A 98 -7.06 17.15 8.23
CA LEU A 98 -7.16 15.71 8.28
C LEU A 98 -5.92 15.07 7.64
N LEU A 99 -5.11 14.39 8.45
CA LEU A 99 -3.98 13.57 7.99
C LEU A 99 -4.46 12.16 7.67
N ILE A 100 -4.27 11.73 6.43
CA ILE A 100 -4.60 10.38 5.95
C ILE A 100 -3.29 9.67 5.61
N ASP A 101 -2.87 8.71 6.42
CA ASP A 101 -1.71 7.89 6.07
C ASP A 101 -2.12 6.67 5.27
N MET A 102 -1.73 6.66 3.99
CA MET A 102 -1.99 5.56 3.06
C MET A 102 -0.80 4.60 2.93
N SER A 103 0.25 4.82 3.71
CA SER A 103 1.43 3.95 3.77
C SER A 103 1.12 2.60 4.43
N SER A 104 1.97 1.60 4.22
CA SER A 104 1.90 0.32 4.95
C SER A 104 2.90 0.34 6.10
N ILE A 105 2.38 0.59 7.30
CA ILE A 105 3.14 0.76 8.55
C ILE A 105 2.61 -0.14 9.66
N THR A 106 3.24 -0.15 10.82
CA THR A 106 2.73 -0.94 11.94
C THR A 106 1.44 -0.33 12.50
N PRO A 107 0.47 -1.14 12.97
CA PRO A 107 -0.73 -0.63 13.63
C PRO A 107 -0.41 0.30 14.80
N GLN A 108 0.66 0.00 15.56
CA GLN A 108 1.07 0.81 16.69
C GLN A 108 1.54 2.22 16.26
N THR A 109 2.32 2.33 15.17
CA THR A 109 2.72 3.64 14.63
C THR A 109 1.49 4.50 14.29
N SER A 110 0.43 3.92 13.70
CA SER A 110 -0.80 4.65 13.40
C SER A 110 -1.53 5.12 14.66
N ILE A 111 -1.58 4.27 15.69
CA ILE A 111 -2.20 4.62 16.99
C ILE A 111 -1.43 5.76 17.66
N ASP A 112 -0.12 5.70 17.66
CA ASP A 112 0.74 6.71 18.30
C ASP A 112 0.70 8.03 17.52
N LEU A 113 0.66 7.97 16.18
CA LEU A 113 0.48 9.13 15.33
C LEU A 113 -0.85 9.84 15.62
N ALA A 114 -1.95 9.07 15.75
CA ALA A 114 -3.27 9.64 16.04
C ALA A 114 -3.29 10.38 17.38
N LYS A 115 -2.68 9.82 18.43
CA LYS A 115 -2.57 10.46 19.75
C LYS A 115 -1.77 11.77 19.68
N ALA A 116 -0.60 11.74 19.02
CA ALA A 116 0.25 12.93 18.90
C ALA A 116 -0.42 14.03 18.06
N ALA A 117 -1.16 13.65 17.03
CA ALA A 117 -1.90 14.57 16.17
C ALA A 117 -3.05 15.26 16.91
N GLU A 118 -3.78 14.53 17.79
CA GLU A 118 -4.85 15.06 18.60
C GLU A 118 -4.38 16.23 19.49
N GLU A 119 -3.19 16.13 20.09
CA GLU A 119 -2.55 17.20 20.88
C GLU A 119 -2.30 18.47 20.06
N LYS A 120 -2.12 18.33 18.76
CA LYS A 120 -1.91 19.43 17.81
C LYS A 120 -3.21 19.92 17.16
N GLY A 121 -4.33 19.24 17.43
CA GLY A 121 -5.62 19.51 16.82
C GLY A 121 -5.68 19.09 15.34
N VAL A 122 -4.89 18.10 14.95
CA VAL A 122 -4.93 17.44 13.63
C VAL A 122 -5.68 16.11 13.79
N ARG A 123 -6.58 15.82 12.87
CA ARG A 123 -7.33 14.55 12.82
C ARG A 123 -6.56 13.52 12.00
N VAL A 124 -6.74 12.25 12.25
CA VAL A 124 -5.98 11.20 11.57
C VAL A 124 -6.88 10.06 11.09
N LEU A 125 -6.58 9.53 9.91
CA LEU A 125 -7.02 8.22 9.44
C LEU A 125 -5.82 7.41 8.99
N ASP A 126 -5.73 6.14 9.35
CA ASP A 126 -4.87 5.18 8.67
C ASP A 126 -5.66 4.51 7.55
N ALA A 127 -5.16 4.59 6.33
CA ALA A 127 -5.88 4.17 5.14
C ALA A 127 -4.99 3.41 4.12
N PRO A 128 -4.27 2.35 4.56
CA PRO A 128 -3.45 1.57 3.65
C PRO A 128 -4.28 0.93 2.54
N VAL A 129 -3.59 0.64 1.43
CA VAL A 129 -4.23 0.23 0.18
C VAL A 129 -3.77 -1.15 -0.31
N SER A 130 -4.61 -1.80 -1.10
CA SER A 130 -4.30 -3.01 -1.84
C SER A 130 -4.77 -2.90 -3.29
N GLY A 131 -3.96 -3.40 -4.23
CA GLY A 131 -4.22 -3.34 -5.67
C GLY A 131 -2.96 -3.19 -6.51
N GLY A 132 -1.82 -2.84 -5.88
CA GLY A 132 -0.55 -2.57 -6.54
C GLY A 132 -0.60 -1.35 -7.46
N GLU A 133 0.45 -1.16 -8.26
CA GLU A 133 0.57 -0.03 -9.17
C GLU A 133 -0.59 0.04 -10.17
N ALA A 134 -0.97 -1.08 -10.77
CA ALA A 134 -2.08 -1.13 -11.72
C ALA A 134 -3.39 -0.64 -11.07
N GLY A 135 -3.70 -1.08 -9.85
CA GLY A 135 -4.87 -0.61 -9.11
C GLY A 135 -4.82 0.87 -8.75
N ALA A 136 -3.62 1.42 -8.52
CA ALA A 136 -3.43 2.85 -8.28
C ALA A 136 -3.64 3.68 -9.56
N VAL A 137 -3.12 3.22 -10.70
CA VAL A 137 -3.32 3.87 -12.01
C VAL A 137 -4.79 3.87 -12.41
N GLU A 138 -5.47 2.74 -12.23
CA GLU A 138 -6.88 2.53 -12.61
C GLU A 138 -7.89 3.11 -11.61
N ALA A 139 -7.44 3.64 -10.46
CA ALA A 139 -8.29 4.11 -9.35
C ALA A 139 -9.27 3.02 -8.84
N VAL A 140 -8.79 1.78 -8.73
CA VAL A 140 -9.60 0.63 -8.29
C VAL A 140 -9.05 -0.02 -7.00
N LEU A 141 -8.32 0.74 -6.20
CA LEU A 141 -7.73 0.25 -4.97
C LEU A 141 -8.79 -0.24 -3.96
N SER A 142 -8.41 -1.22 -3.16
CA SER A 142 -9.10 -1.50 -1.89
C SER A 142 -8.43 -0.66 -0.81
N ILE A 143 -9.21 0.13 -0.08
CA ILE A 143 -8.75 1.07 0.96
C ILE A 143 -9.31 0.61 2.30
N MET A 144 -8.43 0.29 3.24
CA MET A 144 -8.77 -0.23 4.56
C MET A 144 -8.59 0.90 5.57
N VAL A 145 -9.69 1.46 6.09
CA VAL A 145 -9.60 2.69 6.89
C VAL A 145 -9.74 2.38 8.38
N GLY A 146 -8.86 2.97 9.19
CA GLY A 146 -8.96 3.02 10.65
C GLY A 146 -9.09 4.47 11.12
N GLY A 147 -9.97 4.70 12.10
CA GLY A 147 -10.19 6.02 12.68
C GLY A 147 -11.64 6.33 13.00
N GLY A 148 -11.98 7.62 13.11
CA GLY A 148 -13.32 8.08 13.42
C GLY A 148 -14.30 8.03 12.24
N GLN A 149 -15.58 7.71 12.51
CA GLN A 149 -16.62 7.67 11.47
C GLN A 149 -16.78 9.02 10.75
N ALA A 150 -16.79 10.13 11.49
CA ALA A 150 -16.96 11.47 10.91
C ALA A 150 -15.84 11.84 9.96
N ASP A 151 -14.59 11.53 10.31
CA ASP A 151 -13.41 11.77 9.47
C ASP A 151 -13.44 10.87 8.22
N PHE A 152 -13.88 9.62 8.39
CA PHE A 152 -14.07 8.69 7.27
C PHE A 152 -15.13 9.21 6.29
N ASP A 153 -16.27 9.70 6.78
CA ASP A 153 -17.34 10.23 5.92
C ASP A 153 -16.89 11.49 5.19
N GLU A 154 -16.11 12.37 5.83
CA GLU A 154 -15.50 13.54 5.20
C GLU A 154 -14.47 13.17 4.12
N ALA A 155 -13.63 12.14 4.38
CA ALA A 155 -12.62 11.67 3.44
C ALA A 155 -13.17 10.78 2.30
N ARG A 156 -14.41 10.27 2.43
CA ARG A 156 -15.00 9.34 1.46
C ARG A 156 -14.89 9.81 0.00
N PRO A 157 -15.21 11.07 -0.37
CA PRO A 157 -15.08 11.52 -1.77
C PRO A 157 -13.63 11.48 -2.30
N VAL A 158 -12.63 11.65 -1.41
CA VAL A 158 -11.21 11.50 -1.76
C VAL A 158 -10.88 10.03 -2.01
N PHE A 159 -11.36 9.13 -1.15
CA PHE A 159 -11.16 7.69 -1.35
C PHE A 159 -11.83 7.16 -2.61
N GLU A 160 -13.02 7.66 -2.96
CA GLU A 160 -13.77 7.27 -4.17
C GLU A 160 -13.04 7.66 -5.47
N ALA A 161 -12.17 8.69 -5.42
CA ALA A 161 -11.29 9.04 -6.53
C ALA A 161 -10.07 8.11 -6.67
N LEU A 162 -9.80 7.26 -5.66
CA LEU A 162 -8.62 6.39 -5.60
C LEU A 162 -8.94 4.90 -5.65
N GLY A 163 -10.15 4.50 -5.27
CA GLY A 163 -10.48 3.09 -5.09
C GLY A 163 -11.96 2.77 -5.20
N LYS A 164 -12.26 1.48 -5.20
CA LYS A 164 -13.64 0.95 -5.31
C LYS A 164 -14.15 0.29 -4.03
N THR A 165 -13.27 -0.41 -3.31
CA THR A 165 -13.62 -1.08 -2.06
C THR A 165 -13.08 -0.24 -0.91
N ILE A 166 -13.95 0.53 -0.26
CA ILE A 166 -13.56 1.51 0.76
C ILE A 166 -14.34 1.17 2.03
N VAL A 167 -13.62 0.75 3.08
CA VAL A 167 -14.25 0.25 4.30
C VAL A 167 -13.59 0.84 5.53
N LEU A 168 -14.40 1.40 6.44
CA LEU A 168 -13.96 1.73 7.80
C LEU A 168 -13.91 0.42 8.61
N CYS A 169 -12.70 0.02 9.00
CA CYS A 169 -12.43 -1.27 9.64
C CYS A 169 -12.49 -1.21 11.18
N GLY A 170 -12.48 -0.02 11.75
CA GLY A 170 -12.51 0.19 13.20
C GLY A 170 -11.71 1.43 13.63
N PRO A 171 -11.30 1.53 14.91
CA PRO A 171 -10.52 2.66 15.41
C PRO A 171 -9.13 2.73 14.76
N HIS A 172 -8.35 3.78 15.11
CA HIS A 172 -6.98 3.96 14.60
C HIS A 172 -6.14 2.70 14.73
N GLY A 173 -5.38 2.36 13.68
CA GLY A 173 -4.59 1.14 13.54
C GLY A 173 -5.36 -0.06 12.96
N SER A 174 -6.70 0.02 12.86
CA SER A 174 -7.50 -1.09 12.29
C SER A 174 -7.26 -1.25 10.79
N GLY A 175 -7.08 -0.16 10.06
CA GLY A 175 -6.73 -0.21 8.63
C GLY A 175 -5.40 -0.96 8.41
N GLN A 176 -4.38 -0.61 9.20
CA GLN A 176 -3.07 -1.28 9.14
C GLN A 176 -3.13 -2.76 9.57
N THR A 177 -3.96 -3.07 10.57
CA THR A 177 -4.18 -4.48 10.99
C THR A 177 -4.80 -5.30 9.86
N VAL A 178 -5.83 -4.75 9.19
CA VAL A 178 -6.45 -5.41 8.02
C VAL A 178 -5.46 -5.49 6.86
N LYS A 179 -4.63 -4.47 6.67
CA LYS A 179 -3.55 -4.51 5.66
C LYS A 179 -2.52 -5.60 5.97
N ALA A 180 -2.11 -5.76 7.23
CA ALA A 180 -1.22 -6.85 7.63
C ALA A 180 -1.83 -8.23 7.29
N ALA A 181 -3.11 -8.44 7.60
CA ALA A 181 -3.81 -9.67 7.22
C ALA A 181 -3.90 -9.87 5.70
N ASN A 182 -4.15 -8.79 4.93
CA ASN A 182 -4.09 -8.84 3.47
C ASN A 182 -2.72 -9.30 2.96
N GLN A 183 -1.63 -8.74 3.49
CA GLN A 183 -0.27 -9.09 3.05
C GLN A 183 0.11 -10.52 3.42
N LEU A 184 -0.33 -11.01 4.58
CA LEU A 184 -0.24 -12.42 4.96
C LEU A 184 -0.90 -13.33 3.90
N ILE A 185 -2.16 -13.05 3.56
CA ILE A 185 -2.91 -13.83 2.58
C ILE A 185 -2.24 -13.78 1.20
N VAL A 186 -1.78 -12.62 0.76
CA VAL A 186 -1.08 -12.45 -0.52
C VAL A 186 0.21 -13.27 -0.55
N ALA A 187 1.05 -13.21 0.51
CA ALA A 187 2.30 -13.96 0.59
C ALA A 187 2.05 -15.47 0.50
N VAL A 188 1.09 -15.98 1.29
CA VAL A 188 0.73 -17.40 1.31
C VAL A 188 0.17 -17.87 -0.03
N ASN A 189 -0.67 -17.06 -0.67
CA ASN A 189 -1.19 -17.37 -2.01
C ASN A 189 -0.08 -17.46 -3.05
N ILE A 190 0.88 -16.53 -3.06
CA ILE A 190 2.00 -16.58 -4.02
C ILE A 190 2.84 -17.82 -3.78
N GLN A 191 3.16 -18.14 -2.52
CA GLN A 191 3.93 -19.32 -2.18
C GLN A 191 3.21 -20.60 -2.60
N ALA A 192 1.92 -20.71 -2.32
CA ALA A 192 1.12 -21.86 -2.73
C ALA A 192 1.07 -22.03 -4.27
N CYS A 193 0.91 -20.93 -5.01
CA CYS A 193 0.97 -20.94 -6.47
C CYS A 193 2.36 -21.39 -6.97
N ALA A 194 3.44 -20.88 -6.36
CA ALA A 194 4.81 -21.25 -6.72
C ALA A 194 5.08 -22.76 -6.52
N GLU A 195 4.63 -23.31 -5.39
CA GLU A 195 4.74 -24.75 -5.11
C GLU A 195 3.93 -25.57 -6.11
N ALA A 196 2.69 -25.17 -6.42
CA ALA A 196 1.85 -25.83 -7.40
C ALA A 196 2.48 -25.82 -8.79
N VAL A 197 3.10 -24.72 -9.22
CA VAL A 197 3.79 -24.61 -10.51
C VAL A 197 4.93 -25.63 -10.60
N VAL A 198 5.82 -25.69 -9.60
CA VAL A 198 6.94 -26.65 -9.61
C VAL A 198 6.45 -28.09 -9.55
N PHE A 199 5.40 -28.37 -8.77
CA PHE A 199 4.80 -29.70 -8.71
C PHE A 199 4.25 -30.14 -10.06
N LEU A 200 3.51 -29.28 -10.74
CA LEU A 200 2.92 -29.57 -12.06
C LEU A 200 3.99 -29.80 -13.13
N GLU A 201 5.02 -28.94 -13.17
CA GLU A 201 6.16 -29.10 -14.10
C GLU A 201 6.88 -30.43 -13.92
N LYS A 202 7.21 -30.80 -12.68
CA LYS A 202 7.86 -32.08 -12.38
C LYS A 202 6.97 -33.29 -12.69
N SER A 203 5.67 -33.08 -12.74
CA SER A 203 4.69 -34.09 -13.13
C SER A 203 4.44 -34.17 -14.65
N GLY A 204 5.08 -33.31 -15.45
CA GLY A 204 4.95 -33.25 -16.90
C GLY A 204 3.60 -32.72 -17.39
N VAL A 205 2.90 -31.91 -16.57
CA VAL A 205 1.62 -31.32 -16.93
C VAL A 205 1.83 -30.00 -17.65
N ASP A 206 1.01 -29.69 -18.65
CA ASP A 206 1.00 -28.38 -19.30
C ASP A 206 0.57 -27.29 -18.30
N LEU A 207 1.48 -26.38 -18.00
CA LEU A 207 1.25 -25.34 -17.00
C LEU A 207 0.15 -24.35 -17.41
N GLY A 208 0.09 -24.00 -18.70
CA GLY A 208 -0.89 -23.04 -19.18
C GLY A 208 -2.31 -23.51 -18.92
N ALA A 209 -2.61 -24.73 -19.39
CA ALA A 209 -3.91 -25.38 -19.20
C ALA A 209 -4.22 -25.63 -17.72
N ALA A 210 -3.22 -26.09 -16.94
CA ALA A 210 -3.39 -26.36 -15.52
C ALA A 210 -3.75 -25.09 -14.72
N LEU A 211 -3.02 -23.98 -14.94
CA LEU A 211 -3.29 -22.73 -14.23
C LEU A 211 -4.63 -22.10 -14.64
N ASP A 212 -5.12 -22.34 -15.87
CA ASP A 212 -6.45 -21.91 -16.29
C ASP A 212 -7.55 -22.66 -15.53
N VAL A 213 -7.44 -23.98 -15.43
CA VAL A 213 -8.40 -24.81 -14.66
C VAL A 213 -8.38 -24.44 -13.18
N LEU A 214 -7.19 -24.31 -12.58
CA LEU A 214 -7.05 -23.92 -11.17
C LEU A 214 -7.63 -22.53 -10.91
N GLY A 215 -7.41 -21.59 -11.84
CA GLY A 215 -7.95 -20.23 -11.76
C GLY A 215 -9.47 -20.17 -11.78
N GLY A 216 -10.13 -21.11 -12.46
CA GLY A 216 -11.60 -21.22 -12.54
C GLY A 216 -12.26 -21.94 -11.37
N GLY A 217 -11.50 -22.60 -10.50
CA GLY A 217 -11.99 -23.39 -9.37
C GLY A 217 -11.76 -22.71 -8.01
N LEU A 218 -11.93 -23.49 -6.93
CA LEU A 218 -11.71 -23.03 -5.55
C LEU A 218 -10.26 -22.62 -5.26
N ALA A 219 -9.29 -23.09 -6.05
CA ALA A 219 -7.89 -22.68 -5.95
C ALA A 219 -7.65 -21.31 -6.58
N GLY A 220 -8.64 -20.74 -7.26
CA GLY A 220 -8.55 -19.43 -7.90
C GLY A 220 -8.39 -18.30 -6.90
N SER A 221 -7.57 -17.32 -7.25
CA SER A 221 -7.40 -16.09 -6.49
C SER A 221 -7.00 -14.95 -7.43
N THR A 222 -7.21 -13.70 -6.99
CA THR A 222 -6.71 -12.52 -7.71
C THR A 222 -5.19 -12.57 -7.87
N VAL A 223 -4.48 -13.15 -6.90
CA VAL A 223 -3.03 -13.36 -6.97
C VAL A 223 -2.69 -14.30 -8.13
N LEU A 224 -3.30 -15.47 -8.20
CA LEU A 224 -3.07 -16.42 -9.29
C LEU A 224 -3.38 -15.78 -10.65
N ALA A 225 -4.53 -15.11 -10.78
CA ALA A 225 -4.94 -14.47 -12.02
C ALA A 225 -3.94 -13.39 -12.50
N ARG A 226 -3.43 -12.56 -11.57
CA ARG A 226 -2.49 -11.47 -11.90
C ARG A 226 -1.05 -11.94 -12.09
N LYS A 227 -0.64 -13.04 -11.46
CA LYS A 227 0.74 -13.54 -11.48
C LYS A 227 0.95 -14.76 -12.39
N LYS A 228 -0.10 -15.27 -13.04
CA LYS A 228 -0.02 -16.40 -13.98
C LYS A 228 1.10 -16.22 -15.01
N ASP A 229 1.12 -15.07 -15.68
CA ASP A 229 2.12 -14.80 -16.72
C ASP A 229 3.54 -14.69 -16.16
N ASN A 230 3.70 -14.11 -14.95
CA ASN A 230 4.99 -14.07 -14.28
C ASN A 230 5.53 -15.49 -14.02
N PHE A 231 4.68 -16.41 -13.56
CA PHE A 231 5.05 -17.80 -13.35
C PHE A 231 5.38 -18.54 -14.65
N LEU A 232 4.54 -18.40 -15.68
CA LEU A 232 4.74 -19.06 -16.96
C LEU A 232 6.02 -18.61 -17.69
N ARG A 233 6.31 -17.31 -17.66
CA ARG A 233 7.41 -16.70 -18.40
C ARG A 233 8.69 -16.51 -17.58
N ARG A 234 8.64 -16.78 -16.25
CA ARG A 234 9.71 -16.41 -15.31
C ARG A 234 10.07 -14.92 -15.42
N ASP A 235 9.08 -14.09 -15.73
CA ASP A 235 9.27 -12.64 -15.76
C ASP A 235 8.98 -12.07 -14.35
N PHE A 236 10.03 -11.68 -13.66
CA PHE A 236 9.98 -11.14 -12.31
C PHE A 236 10.29 -9.64 -12.29
N ALA A 237 10.01 -8.91 -13.37
CA ALA A 237 10.02 -7.46 -13.39
C ALA A 237 9.09 -6.93 -12.27
N PRO A 238 9.56 -5.99 -11.42
CA PRO A 238 8.91 -5.68 -10.15
C PRO A 238 7.61 -4.87 -10.32
N GLY A 239 6.47 -5.51 -10.07
CA GLY A 239 5.21 -4.83 -9.73
C GLY A 239 5.06 -4.59 -8.22
N PHE A 240 5.56 -5.55 -7.40
CA PHE A 240 5.69 -5.41 -5.95
C PHE A 240 6.93 -6.18 -5.48
N ARG A 241 7.96 -5.46 -5.05
CA ARG A 241 9.27 -6.04 -4.74
C ARG A 241 9.24 -6.94 -3.51
N ILE A 242 10.08 -7.98 -3.53
CA ILE A 242 10.34 -8.87 -2.37
C ILE A 242 10.76 -8.06 -1.14
N ASP A 243 11.60 -7.02 -1.27
CA ASP A 243 11.98 -6.16 -0.15
C ASP A 243 10.79 -5.52 0.57
N LEU A 244 9.78 -5.08 -0.19
CA LEU A 244 8.56 -4.51 0.38
C LEU A 244 7.69 -5.58 1.03
N HIS A 245 7.60 -6.77 0.40
CA HIS A 245 6.85 -7.88 0.99
C HIS A 245 7.54 -8.43 2.24
N HIS A 246 8.88 -8.45 2.27
CA HIS A 246 9.64 -8.80 3.47
C HIS A 246 9.34 -7.82 4.62
N LYS A 247 9.35 -6.51 4.35
CA LYS A 247 8.94 -5.50 5.33
C LYS A 247 7.52 -5.75 5.83
N ASP A 248 6.57 -5.99 4.91
CA ASP A 248 5.16 -6.22 5.26
C ASP A 248 4.99 -7.48 6.11
N MET A 249 5.71 -8.57 5.80
CA MET A 249 5.69 -9.79 6.61
C MET A 249 6.32 -9.59 8.00
N GLY A 250 7.28 -8.67 8.14
CA GLY A 250 7.75 -8.19 9.44
C GLY A 250 6.62 -7.56 10.25
N ILE A 251 5.87 -6.62 9.65
CA ILE A 251 4.69 -6.01 10.29
C ILE A 251 3.67 -7.07 10.71
N VAL A 252 3.39 -8.06 9.84
CA VAL A 252 2.48 -9.18 10.12
C VAL A 252 2.90 -9.96 11.35
N THR A 253 4.16 -10.40 11.40
CA THR A 253 4.66 -11.24 12.48
C THR A 253 4.74 -10.50 13.82
N ASP A 254 5.09 -9.23 13.80
CA ASP A 254 5.16 -8.38 15.00
C ASP A 254 3.77 -8.06 15.54
N ALA A 255 2.83 -7.70 14.66
CA ALA A 255 1.44 -7.46 15.04
C ALA A 255 0.80 -8.74 15.63
N ALA A 256 1.00 -9.89 15.00
CA ALA A 256 0.50 -11.18 15.51
C ALA A 256 1.08 -11.53 16.88
N ARG A 257 2.38 -11.31 17.10
CA ARG A 257 3.04 -11.53 18.40
C ARG A 257 2.42 -10.65 19.49
N THR A 258 2.14 -9.40 19.18
CA THR A 258 1.57 -8.42 20.13
C THR A 258 0.19 -8.87 20.63
N VAL A 259 -0.63 -9.49 19.79
CA VAL A 259 -1.97 -9.96 20.16
C VAL A 259 -2.05 -11.45 20.49
N GLY A 260 -0.91 -12.17 20.46
CA GLY A 260 -0.85 -13.59 20.76
C GLY A 260 -1.45 -14.49 19.68
N ALA A 261 -1.53 -14.04 18.42
CA ALA A 261 -2.05 -14.85 17.31
C ALA A 261 -0.96 -15.78 16.74
N ALA A 262 -1.29 -17.06 16.59
CA ALA A 262 -0.40 -18.03 15.96
C ALA A 262 -0.55 -17.99 14.42
N LEU A 263 0.58 -17.82 13.72
CA LEU A 263 0.64 -17.76 12.26
C LEU A 263 1.59 -18.85 11.70
N PRO A 264 1.28 -20.16 11.81
CA PRO A 264 2.23 -21.21 11.43
C PRO A 264 2.62 -21.14 9.95
N VAL A 265 1.67 -20.98 9.04
CA VAL A 265 1.93 -20.87 7.60
C VAL A 265 2.57 -19.52 7.27
N GLY A 266 2.03 -18.43 7.83
CA GLY A 266 2.55 -17.08 7.60
C GLY A 266 4.01 -16.92 8.05
N SER A 267 4.38 -17.50 9.21
CA SER A 267 5.75 -17.49 9.70
C SER A 267 6.70 -18.25 8.78
N ALA A 268 6.29 -19.41 8.28
CA ALA A 268 7.08 -20.17 7.30
C ALA A 268 7.31 -19.36 6.02
N VAL A 269 6.26 -18.77 5.46
CA VAL A 269 6.36 -17.94 4.24
C VAL A 269 7.20 -16.68 4.47
N ALA A 270 7.11 -16.05 5.64
CA ALA A 270 7.97 -14.91 6.01
C ALA A 270 9.46 -15.28 5.93
N GLN A 271 9.85 -16.50 6.38
CA GLN A 271 11.22 -16.98 6.26
C GLN A 271 11.63 -17.26 4.81
N LEU A 272 10.73 -17.76 3.97
CA LEU A 272 11.00 -17.96 2.54
C LEU A 272 11.23 -16.64 1.82
N VAL A 273 10.42 -15.62 2.10
CA VAL A 273 10.62 -14.26 1.58
C VAL A 273 11.96 -13.67 2.05
N ALA A 274 12.29 -13.83 3.34
CA ALA A 274 13.56 -13.38 3.90
C ALA A 274 14.75 -14.09 3.25
N SER A 275 14.64 -15.40 2.99
CA SER A 275 15.67 -16.19 2.29
C SER A 275 15.95 -15.65 0.88
N LEU A 276 14.92 -15.37 0.09
CA LEU A 276 15.10 -14.79 -1.26
C LEU A 276 15.77 -13.42 -1.21
N ARG A 277 15.35 -12.58 -0.28
CA ARG A 277 15.99 -11.28 -0.06
C ARG A 277 17.49 -11.43 0.25
N ALA A 278 17.84 -12.36 1.17
CA ALA A 278 19.23 -12.65 1.52
C ALA A 278 20.06 -13.20 0.35
N GLN A 279 19.43 -13.84 -0.62
CA GLN A 279 20.04 -14.34 -1.86
C GLN A 279 20.22 -13.27 -2.95
N GLY A 280 19.82 -12.01 -2.68
CA GLY A 280 19.93 -10.90 -3.62
C GLY A 280 18.71 -10.68 -4.52
N ASP A 281 17.65 -11.43 -4.35
CA ASP A 281 16.42 -11.33 -5.16
C ASP A 281 15.45 -10.22 -4.65
N GLY A 282 15.88 -9.40 -3.67
CA GLY A 282 15.03 -8.38 -3.03
C GLY A 282 14.39 -7.37 -3.96
N GLY A 283 15.06 -7.02 -5.07
CA GLY A 283 14.55 -6.11 -6.09
C GLY A 283 13.54 -6.72 -7.06
N LEU A 284 13.38 -8.04 -7.10
CA LEU A 284 12.47 -8.74 -8.00
C LEU A 284 11.02 -8.67 -7.50
N ASP A 285 10.08 -8.92 -8.40
CA ASP A 285 8.67 -9.10 -8.05
C ASP A 285 8.49 -10.26 -7.07
N HIS A 286 7.54 -10.14 -6.16
CA HIS A 286 7.28 -11.17 -5.15
C HIS A 286 6.83 -12.52 -5.74
N SER A 287 6.40 -12.58 -7.00
CA SER A 287 6.21 -13.85 -7.72
C SER A 287 7.50 -14.66 -7.89
N ALA A 288 8.68 -14.04 -7.71
CA ALA A 288 9.96 -14.73 -7.67
C ALA A 288 10.13 -15.68 -6.47
N LEU A 289 9.12 -15.79 -5.56
CA LEU A 289 9.02 -16.92 -4.63
C LEU A 289 9.10 -18.27 -5.36
N LEU A 290 8.69 -18.32 -6.63
CA LEU A 290 8.88 -19.48 -7.51
C LEU A 290 10.36 -19.91 -7.59
N ARG A 291 11.31 -18.98 -7.73
CA ARG A 291 12.76 -19.29 -7.76
C ARG A 291 13.22 -19.99 -6.50
N GLY A 292 12.67 -19.57 -5.35
CA GLY A 292 12.96 -20.23 -4.07
C GLY A 292 12.52 -21.69 -4.07
N VAL A 293 11.32 -21.98 -4.57
CA VAL A 293 10.80 -23.36 -4.67
C VAL A 293 11.59 -24.17 -5.69
N GLU A 294 11.97 -23.59 -6.84
CA GLU A 294 12.81 -24.25 -7.84
C GLU A 294 14.16 -24.66 -7.25
N ARG A 295 14.84 -23.75 -6.51
CA ARG A 295 16.11 -24.05 -5.81
C ARG A 295 15.96 -25.20 -4.80
N LEU A 296 14.93 -25.13 -3.94
CA LEU A 296 14.65 -26.18 -2.96
C LEU A 296 14.31 -27.52 -3.62
N SER A 297 13.82 -27.50 -4.85
CA SER A 297 13.45 -28.70 -5.61
C SER A 297 14.57 -29.24 -6.50
N GLY A 298 15.80 -28.71 -6.38
CA GLY A 298 16.98 -29.15 -7.14
C GLY A 298 17.02 -28.62 -8.57
N GLY A 299 16.24 -27.59 -8.92
CA GLY A 299 16.34 -26.89 -10.19
C GLY A 299 17.55 -25.96 -10.22
N GLN A 300 18.25 -25.89 -11.36
CA GLN A 300 19.19 -24.79 -11.64
C GLN A 300 18.36 -23.55 -12.05
N VAL A 301 18.60 -22.43 -11.37
CA VAL A 301 17.92 -21.14 -11.62
C VAL A 301 18.85 -20.21 -12.39
#